data_fb0a7afd7a20cc465e67c32179307d2d
#
_entry.id   fb0a7afd7a20cc465e67c32179307d2d
#
_cell.length_a   1.000
_cell.length_b   1.000
_cell.length_c   1.000
_cell.angle_alpha   90.00
_cell.angle_beta   90.00
_cell.angle_gamma   90.00
#
_symmetry.space_group_name_H-M   'P 1'
#
loop_
_entity.id
_entity.type
_entity.pdbx_description
1 polymer ?
#
loop_
_entity_poly.entity_id
_entity_poly.type
_entity_poly.pdbx_seq_one_letter_code
_entity_poly.pdbx_strand_id
1 'polypeptide(L)'
;MAELSPMMQQYMDIKKQYKDEILFYRIGDFYEMFFDDALTASRELDLTLTGKQCGMEERAPMCGVPFHSYEGYVARLIAKGYKVAICEQMEDPSKAKGLVKRDIIRVVTPGTVIESSMLQDDKNNYIASIFLKGNAAGICFADVSTGTARITELKREKIVPAVIAELCRYHPSEVLMNPGMLDCRELTGYIKKNMTCSVELVEEERYAPGLVAISLENQFGRNWDETTSIDKKGLVRFAMAALLEYLHTTQIKGVERLKTVISYNEAQYMPVSYTHLTLPTNSFV
;
A
#
# COMPACT_ATOMS: atom_id res chain seq x y z
N MET A 1 -33.35 21.67 9.79
CA MET A 1 -32.03 20.99 9.92
C MET A 1 -31.12 21.70 8.95
N ALA A 2 -29.96 22.16 9.39
CA ALA A 2 -28.98 22.78 8.50
C ALA A 2 -28.48 21.69 7.55
N GLU A 3 -28.65 21.89 6.24
CA GLU A 3 -28.19 20.97 5.22
C GLU A 3 -26.76 21.33 4.79
N LEU A 4 -25.91 20.32 4.61
CA LEU A 4 -24.58 20.51 4.06
C LEU A 4 -24.67 21.12 2.66
N SER A 5 -23.73 22.01 2.34
CA SER A 5 -23.61 22.52 0.97
C SER A 5 -23.38 21.36 -0.01
N PRO A 6 -23.83 21.48 -1.28
CA PRO A 6 -23.69 20.40 -2.27
C PRO A 6 -22.25 19.90 -2.42
N MET A 7 -21.27 20.79 -2.35
CA MET A 7 -19.86 20.44 -2.41
C MET A 7 -19.43 19.63 -1.18
N MET A 8 -19.87 20.01 0.01
CA MET A 8 -19.53 19.30 1.25
C MET A 8 -20.22 17.93 1.32
N GLN A 9 -21.43 17.82 0.77
CA GLN A 9 -22.12 16.54 0.63
C GLN A 9 -21.31 15.60 -0.27
N GLN A 10 -20.83 16.07 -1.44
CA GLN A 10 -19.97 15.31 -2.33
C GLN A 10 -18.67 14.86 -1.63
N TYR A 11 -18.03 15.75 -0.86
CA TYR A 11 -16.85 15.40 -0.05
C TYR A 11 -17.15 14.27 0.92
N MET A 12 -18.23 14.37 1.70
CA MET A 12 -18.61 13.36 2.69
C MET A 12 -18.93 12.01 2.04
N ASP A 13 -19.57 12.01 0.88
CA ASP A 13 -19.92 10.77 0.18
C ASP A 13 -18.67 10.05 -0.37
N ILE A 14 -17.66 10.78 -0.83
CA ILE A 14 -16.36 10.23 -1.17
C ILE A 14 -15.64 9.73 0.10
N LYS A 15 -15.57 10.56 1.15
CA LYS A 15 -14.88 10.21 2.40
C LYS A 15 -15.43 8.95 3.06
N LYS A 16 -16.72 8.67 2.95
CA LYS A 16 -17.33 7.41 3.45
C LYS A 16 -16.72 6.16 2.84
N GLN A 17 -16.22 6.23 1.61
CA GLN A 17 -15.59 5.12 0.90
C GLN A 17 -14.09 5.01 1.23
N TYR A 18 -13.46 6.14 1.61
CA TYR A 18 -12.03 6.27 1.90
C TYR A 18 -11.83 6.77 3.34
N LYS A 19 -12.29 5.95 4.32
CA LYS A 19 -12.35 6.36 5.74
C LYS A 19 -10.97 6.48 6.37
N ASP A 20 -10.07 5.60 5.98
CA ASP A 20 -8.74 5.46 6.57
C ASP A 20 -7.66 6.30 5.86
N GLU A 21 -8.00 6.87 4.69
CA GLU A 21 -7.13 7.73 3.90
C GLU A 21 -7.37 9.20 4.22
N ILE A 22 -6.32 10.01 4.25
CA ILE A 22 -6.45 11.47 4.27
C ILE A 22 -6.88 11.92 2.86
N LEU A 23 -8.06 12.53 2.76
CA LEU A 23 -8.65 12.92 1.47
C LEU A 23 -8.13 14.29 1.03
N PHE A 24 -7.29 14.31 -0.01
CA PHE A 24 -6.86 15.51 -0.72
C PHE A 24 -7.90 15.85 -1.79
N TYR A 25 -8.79 16.77 -1.47
CA TYR A 25 -9.95 17.11 -2.28
C TYR A 25 -9.70 18.37 -3.11
N ARG A 26 -9.64 18.25 -4.44
CA ARG A 26 -9.33 19.35 -5.35
C ARG A 26 -10.39 20.42 -5.37
N ILE A 27 -10.00 21.67 -5.05
CA ILE A 27 -10.86 22.87 -5.18
C ILE A 27 -10.01 23.99 -5.78
N GLY A 28 -10.28 24.32 -7.04
CA GLY A 28 -9.46 25.32 -7.76
C GLY A 28 -7.99 24.93 -7.80
N ASP A 29 -7.12 25.79 -7.28
CA ASP A 29 -5.66 25.58 -7.26
C ASP A 29 -5.13 24.91 -6.00
N PHE A 30 -6.03 24.36 -5.15
CA PHE A 30 -5.66 23.70 -3.91
C PHE A 30 -6.22 22.29 -3.82
N TYR A 31 -5.51 21.45 -3.05
CA TYR A 31 -6.11 20.30 -2.39
C TYR A 31 -6.49 20.72 -0.98
N GLU A 32 -7.78 20.68 -0.68
CA GLU A 32 -8.32 21.01 0.63
C GLU A 32 -8.71 19.73 1.39
N MET A 33 -8.42 19.71 2.67
CA MET A 33 -8.79 18.65 3.61
C MET A 33 -9.76 19.23 4.63
N PHE A 34 -10.74 18.43 5.06
CA PHE A 34 -11.79 18.89 5.98
C PHE A 34 -11.92 17.97 7.18
N PHE A 35 -12.53 18.47 8.26
CA PHE A 35 -12.84 17.75 9.48
C PHE A 35 -11.59 17.07 10.08
N ASP A 36 -11.67 15.78 10.42
CA ASP A 36 -10.57 15.01 11.03
C ASP A 36 -9.33 14.93 10.14
N ASP A 37 -9.51 14.88 8.82
CA ASP A 37 -8.39 14.92 7.87
C ASP A 37 -7.65 16.26 7.97
N ALA A 38 -8.36 17.38 8.11
CA ALA A 38 -7.74 18.69 8.28
C ALA A 38 -6.99 18.80 9.61
N LEU A 39 -7.56 18.28 10.69
CA LEU A 39 -6.91 18.27 12.01
C LEU A 39 -5.62 17.44 11.96
N THR A 40 -5.67 16.28 11.34
CA THR A 40 -4.51 15.41 11.18
C THR A 40 -3.46 16.03 10.27
N ALA A 41 -3.84 16.44 9.06
CA ALA A 41 -2.92 17.01 8.09
C ALA A 41 -2.29 18.32 8.59
N SER A 42 -3.04 19.20 9.25
CA SER A 42 -2.47 20.43 9.79
C SER A 42 -1.40 20.17 10.82
N ARG A 43 -1.60 19.20 11.71
CA ARG A 43 -0.60 18.79 12.73
C ARG A 43 0.62 18.13 12.10
N GLU A 44 0.41 17.19 11.16
CA GLU A 44 1.49 16.39 10.60
C GLU A 44 2.34 17.15 9.57
N LEU A 45 1.76 18.17 8.94
CA LEU A 45 2.38 18.95 7.86
C LEU A 45 2.73 20.38 8.26
N ASP A 46 2.41 20.79 9.51
CA ASP A 46 2.56 22.17 10.01
C ASP A 46 1.77 23.19 9.15
N LEU A 47 0.52 22.83 8.77
CA LEU A 47 -0.35 23.70 8.00
C LEU A 47 -1.24 24.53 8.91
N THR A 48 -1.56 25.75 8.50
CA THR A 48 -2.53 26.58 9.18
C THR A 48 -3.92 25.97 9.10
N LEU A 49 -4.52 25.65 10.26
CA LEU A 49 -5.88 25.23 10.36
C LEU A 49 -6.81 26.45 10.28
N THR A 50 -7.75 26.41 9.35
CA THR A 50 -8.77 27.44 9.14
C THR A 50 -10.16 26.84 9.22
N GLY A 51 -11.20 27.56 8.82
CA GLY A 51 -12.56 27.03 8.74
C GLY A 51 -13.25 27.43 7.45
N LYS A 52 -14.00 26.50 6.86
CA LYS A 52 -14.81 26.74 5.65
C LYS A 52 -16.29 26.65 5.96
N GLN A 53 -17.08 27.57 5.41
CA GLN A 53 -18.53 27.48 5.52
C GLN A 53 -19.03 26.27 4.75
N CYS A 54 -19.79 25.40 5.44
CA CYS A 54 -20.20 24.09 4.92
C CYS A 54 -21.73 23.90 4.87
N GLY A 55 -22.50 24.92 5.22
CA GLY A 55 -23.97 24.85 5.32
C GLY A 55 -24.48 24.59 6.75
N MET A 56 -23.58 24.28 7.70
CA MET A 56 -23.90 24.19 9.14
C MET A 56 -23.65 25.53 9.84
N GLU A 57 -24.13 25.67 11.08
CA GLU A 57 -23.86 26.85 11.91
C GLU A 57 -22.36 27.02 12.17
N GLU A 58 -21.67 25.94 12.46
CA GLU A 58 -20.22 25.93 12.65
C GLU A 58 -19.49 25.73 11.32
N ARG A 59 -18.33 26.39 11.21
CA ARG A 59 -17.44 26.21 10.06
C ARG A 59 -16.70 24.88 10.17
N ALA A 60 -16.63 24.12 9.09
CA ALA A 60 -15.84 22.91 9.05
C ALA A 60 -14.34 23.24 9.19
N PRO A 61 -13.59 22.59 10.12
CA PRO A 61 -12.14 22.68 10.12
C PRO A 61 -11.58 22.37 8.73
N MET A 62 -10.62 23.17 8.26
CA MET A 62 -10.04 23.04 6.93
C MET A 62 -8.58 23.44 6.94
N CYS A 63 -7.75 22.69 6.20
CA CYS A 63 -6.43 23.13 5.75
C CYS A 63 -6.25 22.76 4.28
N GLY A 64 -5.23 23.29 3.62
CA GLY A 64 -5.03 23.03 2.21
C GLY A 64 -3.58 23.25 1.78
N VAL A 65 -3.23 22.62 0.65
CA VAL A 65 -1.93 22.72 0.00
C VAL A 65 -2.09 23.06 -1.48
N PRO A 66 -1.16 23.83 -2.08
CA PRO A 66 -1.24 24.13 -3.51
C PRO A 66 -1.11 22.85 -4.33
N PHE A 67 -1.95 22.71 -5.37
CA PHE A 67 -1.98 21.47 -6.16
C PHE A 67 -0.68 21.18 -6.92
N HIS A 68 0.03 22.22 -7.34
CA HIS A 68 1.29 22.07 -8.07
C HIS A 68 2.48 21.61 -7.21
N SER A 69 2.33 21.61 -5.89
CA SER A 69 3.38 21.21 -4.94
C SER A 69 2.92 20.13 -3.94
N TYR A 70 1.77 19.50 -4.17
CA TYR A 70 1.15 18.55 -3.23
C TYR A 70 2.02 17.31 -2.97
N GLU A 71 2.84 16.90 -3.94
CA GLU A 71 3.68 15.69 -3.84
C GLU A 71 4.58 15.70 -2.62
N GLY A 72 5.22 16.84 -2.32
CA GLY A 72 6.07 16.96 -1.14
C GLY A 72 5.31 16.82 0.19
N TYR A 73 4.06 17.26 0.23
CA TYR A 73 3.19 17.08 1.40
C TYR A 73 2.70 15.63 1.52
N VAL A 74 2.33 15.02 0.41
CA VAL A 74 1.96 13.59 0.37
C VAL A 74 3.13 12.74 0.82
N ALA A 75 4.36 12.98 0.33
CA ALA A 75 5.56 12.25 0.75
C ALA A 75 5.77 12.28 2.27
N ARG A 76 5.57 13.45 2.90
CA ARG A 76 5.67 13.60 4.37
C ARG A 76 4.63 12.78 5.12
N LEU A 77 3.39 12.69 4.63
CA LEU A 77 2.34 11.87 5.23
C LEU A 77 2.63 10.37 5.05
N ILE A 78 3.03 9.97 3.84
CA ILE A 78 3.40 8.58 3.53
C ILE A 78 4.57 8.11 4.40
N ALA A 79 5.61 8.94 4.58
CA ALA A 79 6.74 8.62 5.44
C ALA A 79 6.34 8.42 6.92
N LYS A 80 5.21 8.96 7.33
CA LYS A 80 4.60 8.77 8.66
C LYS A 80 3.59 7.61 8.71
N GLY A 81 3.42 6.86 7.62
CA GLY A 81 2.54 5.71 7.52
C GLY A 81 1.07 6.02 7.19
N TYR A 82 0.74 7.27 6.87
CA TYR A 82 -0.61 7.63 6.41
C TYR A 82 -0.83 7.20 4.96
N LYS A 83 -2.09 6.96 4.60
CA LYS A 83 -2.55 6.80 3.22
C LYS A 83 -3.22 8.09 2.76
N VAL A 84 -3.08 8.44 1.50
CA VAL A 84 -3.63 9.68 0.95
C VAL A 84 -4.45 9.37 -0.31
N ALA A 85 -5.74 9.71 -0.28
CA ALA A 85 -6.62 9.60 -1.43
C ALA A 85 -6.62 10.93 -2.21
N ILE A 86 -6.24 10.88 -3.48
CA ILE A 86 -6.19 12.05 -4.37
C ILE A 86 -7.49 12.15 -5.14
N CYS A 87 -8.27 13.17 -4.86
CA CYS A 87 -9.55 13.46 -5.49
C CYS A 87 -9.43 14.63 -6.45
N GLU A 88 -9.63 14.38 -7.74
CA GLU A 88 -9.50 15.37 -8.80
C GLU A 88 -10.84 15.81 -9.38
N GLN A 89 -10.84 17.02 -9.97
CA GLN A 89 -11.92 17.51 -10.79
C GLN A 89 -11.91 16.78 -12.14
N MET A 90 -13.01 16.11 -12.48
CA MET A 90 -13.12 15.29 -13.69
C MET A 90 -13.57 16.09 -14.91
N GLU A 91 -13.90 17.36 -14.72
CA GLU A 91 -14.35 18.28 -15.75
C GLU A 91 -13.82 19.70 -15.51
N ASP A 92 -13.74 20.50 -16.55
CA ASP A 92 -13.31 21.89 -16.47
C ASP A 92 -14.36 22.70 -15.67
N PRO A 93 -13.98 23.33 -14.55
CA PRO A 93 -14.90 24.12 -13.74
C PRO A 93 -15.59 25.24 -14.51
N SER A 94 -14.96 25.81 -15.56
CA SER A 94 -15.51 26.87 -16.39
C SER A 94 -16.66 26.39 -17.29
N LYS A 95 -16.76 25.09 -17.54
CA LYS A 95 -17.75 24.45 -18.40
C LYS A 95 -18.82 23.68 -17.63
N ALA A 96 -18.61 23.50 -16.32
CA ALA A 96 -19.54 22.75 -15.47
C ALA A 96 -20.86 23.51 -15.31
N LYS A 97 -21.97 22.83 -15.56
CA LYS A 97 -23.31 23.33 -15.27
C LYS A 97 -23.73 22.91 -13.85
N GLY A 98 -23.18 23.57 -12.84
CA GLY A 98 -23.47 23.27 -11.43
C GLY A 98 -22.24 22.78 -10.66
N LEU A 99 -22.42 21.77 -9.79
CA LEU A 99 -21.32 21.22 -9.00
C LEU A 99 -20.36 20.41 -9.89
N VAL A 100 -19.09 20.79 -9.90
CA VAL A 100 -18.02 20.07 -10.62
C VAL A 100 -17.95 18.63 -10.13
N LYS A 101 -17.99 17.67 -11.05
CA LYS A 101 -17.79 16.25 -10.72
C LYS A 101 -16.36 16.02 -10.29
N ARG A 102 -16.21 15.25 -9.20
CA ARG A 102 -14.90 14.83 -8.66
C ARG A 102 -14.89 13.34 -8.45
N ASP A 103 -13.71 12.76 -8.58
CA ASP A 103 -13.51 11.33 -8.36
C ASP A 103 -12.09 11.07 -7.84
N ILE A 104 -11.91 9.92 -7.18
CA ILE A 104 -10.59 9.49 -6.77
C ILE A 104 -9.83 8.99 -7.99
N ILE A 105 -8.67 9.57 -8.23
CA ILE A 105 -7.77 9.16 -9.30
C ILE A 105 -6.69 8.20 -8.82
N ARG A 106 -6.40 8.20 -7.51
CA ARG A 106 -5.37 7.37 -6.90
C ARG A 106 -5.44 7.41 -5.39
N VAL A 107 -5.07 6.31 -4.74
CA VAL A 107 -4.71 6.24 -3.33
C VAL A 107 -3.21 5.98 -3.22
N VAL A 108 -2.48 6.92 -2.62
CA VAL A 108 -1.04 6.78 -2.36
C VAL A 108 -0.84 6.12 -1.02
N THR A 109 -0.07 5.03 -1.00
CA THR A 109 0.28 4.27 0.21
C THR A 109 1.80 4.07 0.28
N PRO A 110 2.38 3.72 1.44
CA PRO A 110 3.83 3.54 1.56
C PRO A 110 4.45 2.59 0.53
N GLY A 111 3.76 1.49 0.19
CA GLY A 111 4.25 0.50 -0.78
C GLY A 111 3.91 0.80 -2.23
N THR A 112 3.02 1.77 -2.51
CA THR A 112 2.55 2.07 -3.87
C THR A 112 3.09 3.37 -4.45
N VAL A 113 4.06 3.99 -3.81
CA VAL A 113 4.75 5.19 -4.32
C VAL A 113 5.51 4.85 -5.60
N ILE A 114 5.33 5.67 -6.64
CA ILE A 114 6.01 5.54 -7.94
C ILE A 114 6.76 6.82 -8.36
N GLU A 115 6.49 7.93 -7.71
CA GLU A 115 7.14 9.21 -8.00
C GLU A 115 8.59 9.18 -7.50
N SER A 116 9.54 9.51 -8.37
CA SER A 116 10.96 9.58 -8.02
C SER A 116 11.26 10.58 -6.91
N SER A 117 10.47 11.66 -6.82
CA SER A 117 10.58 12.66 -5.76
C SER A 117 10.25 12.14 -4.35
N MET A 118 9.55 10.98 -4.27
CA MET A 118 9.14 10.34 -3.02
C MET A 118 9.92 9.06 -2.72
N LEU A 119 10.67 8.52 -3.69
CA LEU A 119 11.47 7.30 -3.56
C LEU A 119 12.91 7.64 -3.13
N GLN A 120 13.57 6.69 -2.46
CA GLN A 120 15.00 6.77 -2.21
C GLN A 120 15.73 6.19 -3.43
N ASP A 121 16.66 6.93 -4.02
CA ASP A 121 17.33 6.58 -5.29
C ASP A 121 18.12 5.25 -5.23
N ASP A 122 18.52 4.83 -4.04
CA ASP A 122 19.38 3.66 -3.80
C ASP A 122 18.64 2.41 -3.29
N LYS A 123 17.31 2.48 -3.14
CA LYS A 123 16.52 1.38 -2.56
C LYS A 123 15.23 1.10 -3.32
N ASN A 124 14.93 -0.18 -3.45
CA ASN A 124 13.61 -0.60 -3.92
C ASN A 124 12.54 -0.30 -2.87
N ASN A 125 11.36 0.09 -3.33
CA ASN A 125 10.19 0.28 -2.48
C ASN A 125 9.26 -0.92 -2.59
N TYR A 126 9.47 -1.92 -1.71
CA TYR A 126 8.68 -3.13 -1.77
C TYR A 126 7.36 -3.03 -1.01
N ILE A 127 6.30 -3.54 -1.65
CA ILE A 127 5.08 -4.00 -1.00
C ILE A 127 5.13 -5.53 -0.91
N ALA A 128 4.89 -6.07 0.27
CA ALA A 128 4.81 -7.51 0.48
C ALA A 128 3.36 -7.96 0.55
N SER A 129 3.03 -9.07 -0.11
CA SER A 129 1.76 -9.77 0.08
C SER A 129 2.05 -11.17 0.57
N ILE A 130 1.44 -11.57 1.68
CA ILE A 130 1.68 -12.84 2.35
C ILE A 130 0.36 -13.57 2.53
N PHE A 131 0.31 -14.81 2.04
CA PHE A 131 -0.78 -15.75 2.31
C PHE A 131 -0.26 -16.91 3.14
N LEU A 132 -0.58 -16.89 4.43
CA LEU A 132 -0.17 -17.91 5.39
C LEU A 132 -1.30 -18.93 5.60
N LYS A 133 -0.97 -20.22 5.48
CA LYS A 133 -1.90 -21.31 5.75
C LYS A 133 -1.16 -22.49 6.40
N GLY A 134 -1.42 -22.72 7.67
CA GLY A 134 -0.74 -23.76 8.44
C GLY A 134 0.78 -23.59 8.43
N ASN A 135 1.51 -24.59 7.98
CA ASN A 135 2.98 -24.59 7.92
C ASN A 135 3.53 -24.15 6.57
N ALA A 136 2.74 -23.47 5.76
CA ALA A 136 3.15 -22.97 4.45
C ALA A 136 2.75 -21.52 4.25
N ALA A 137 3.54 -20.77 3.47
CA ALA A 137 3.27 -19.40 3.09
C ALA A 137 3.61 -19.17 1.62
N GLY A 138 2.72 -18.51 0.89
CA GLY A 138 3.02 -17.88 -0.38
C GLY A 138 3.36 -16.41 -0.14
N ILE A 139 4.47 -15.94 -0.70
CA ILE A 139 4.96 -14.57 -0.50
C ILE A 139 5.25 -13.95 -1.85
N CYS A 140 4.83 -12.70 -2.00
CA CYS A 140 5.13 -11.86 -3.14
C CYS A 140 5.68 -10.52 -2.66
N PHE A 141 6.85 -10.11 -3.15
CA PHE A 141 7.42 -8.78 -2.97
C PHE A 141 7.38 -8.05 -4.30
N ALA A 142 6.64 -6.98 -4.40
CA ALA A 142 6.57 -6.19 -5.62
C ALA A 142 7.12 -4.78 -5.41
N ASP A 143 7.88 -4.32 -6.39
CA ASP A 143 8.25 -2.93 -6.54
C ASP A 143 7.48 -2.37 -7.74
N VAL A 144 6.48 -1.54 -7.43
CA VAL A 144 5.56 -0.98 -8.44
C VAL A 144 6.28 0.00 -9.35
N SER A 145 7.32 0.68 -8.85
CA SER A 145 8.09 1.66 -9.61
C SER A 145 8.90 1.00 -10.74
N THR A 146 9.45 -0.19 -10.48
CA THR A 146 10.23 -0.97 -11.46
C THR A 146 9.37 -1.98 -12.24
N GLY A 147 8.15 -2.24 -11.80
CA GLY A 147 7.25 -3.21 -12.40
C GLY A 147 7.68 -4.67 -12.20
N THR A 148 8.42 -4.95 -11.13
CA THR A 148 8.97 -6.28 -10.85
C THR A 148 8.37 -6.88 -9.59
N ALA A 149 7.93 -8.12 -9.65
CA ALA A 149 7.53 -8.93 -8.50
C ALA A 149 8.50 -10.10 -8.29
N ARG A 150 8.86 -10.35 -7.05
CA ARG A 150 9.64 -11.52 -6.61
C ARG A 150 8.74 -12.42 -5.79
N ILE A 151 8.70 -13.71 -6.12
CA ILE A 151 7.78 -14.66 -5.50
C ILE A 151 8.52 -15.85 -4.93
N THR A 152 8.04 -16.33 -3.78
CA THR A 152 8.54 -17.57 -3.18
C THR A 152 7.42 -18.30 -2.42
N GLU A 153 7.53 -19.62 -2.34
CA GLU A 153 6.67 -20.43 -1.49
C GLU A 153 7.51 -21.12 -0.42
N LEU A 154 7.12 -20.94 0.81
CA LEU A 154 7.78 -21.52 1.97
C LEU A 154 6.92 -22.65 2.54
N LYS A 155 7.55 -23.78 2.84
CA LYS A 155 6.92 -24.88 3.57
C LYS A 155 7.90 -25.41 4.61
N ARG A 156 7.63 -25.12 5.89
CA ARG A 156 8.52 -25.40 7.01
C ARG A 156 7.73 -25.85 8.22
N GLU A 157 8.30 -26.70 9.04
CA GLU A 157 7.71 -27.05 10.35
C GLU A 157 7.51 -25.80 11.23
N LYS A 158 8.52 -24.92 11.24
CA LYS A 158 8.46 -23.59 11.86
C LYS A 158 8.43 -22.53 10.76
N ILE A 159 7.22 -22.17 10.28
CA ILE A 159 7.05 -21.26 9.16
C ILE A 159 7.34 -19.79 9.52
N VAL A 160 7.05 -19.38 10.77
CA VAL A 160 7.13 -17.97 11.18
C VAL A 160 8.55 -17.39 11.08
N PRO A 161 9.61 -18.05 11.60
CA PRO A 161 10.98 -17.57 11.41
C PRO A 161 11.38 -17.43 9.95
N ALA A 162 10.91 -18.32 9.07
CA ALA A 162 11.22 -18.24 7.65
C ALA A 162 10.52 -17.03 6.99
N VAL A 163 9.26 -16.76 7.31
CA VAL A 163 8.55 -15.55 6.85
C VAL A 163 9.23 -14.28 7.36
N ILE A 164 9.61 -14.25 8.63
CA ILE A 164 10.35 -13.12 9.23
C ILE A 164 11.68 -12.88 8.48
N ALA A 165 12.42 -13.93 8.15
CA ALA A 165 13.68 -13.82 7.42
C ALA A 165 13.48 -13.17 6.04
N GLU A 166 12.41 -13.52 5.32
CA GLU A 166 12.09 -12.90 4.04
C GLU A 166 11.68 -11.42 4.21
N LEU A 167 10.87 -11.09 5.21
CA LEU A 167 10.52 -9.70 5.54
C LEU A 167 11.77 -8.87 5.88
N CYS A 168 12.71 -9.43 6.64
CA CYS A 168 13.99 -8.77 6.95
C CYS A 168 14.90 -8.62 5.73
N ARG A 169 14.80 -9.49 4.74
CA ARG A 169 15.58 -9.40 3.50
C ARG A 169 15.12 -8.27 2.60
N TYR A 170 13.81 -8.13 2.43
CA TYR A 170 13.22 -7.18 1.50
C TYR A 170 12.85 -5.84 2.12
N HIS A 171 12.73 -5.74 3.44
CA HIS A 171 12.34 -4.52 4.16
C HIS A 171 11.15 -3.79 3.52
N PRO A 172 9.98 -4.46 3.35
CA PRO A 172 8.85 -3.83 2.68
C PRO A 172 8.34 -2.61 3.45
N SER A 173 7.92 -1.59 2.71
CA SER A 173 7.26 -0.39 3.27
C SER A 173 5.81 -0.65 3.62
N GLU A 174 5.23 -1.71 3.05
CA GLU A 174 3.84 -2.11 3.28
C GLU A 174 3.69 -3.63 3.20
N VAL A 175 2.84 -4.19 4.06
CA VAL A 175 2.59 -5.64 4.15
C VAL A 175 1.09 -5.91 4.07
N LEU A 176 0.67 -6.65 3.06
CA LEU A 176 -0.68 -7.20 2.93
C LEU A 176 -0.74 -8.57 3.60
N MET A 177 -1.72 -8.76 4.47
CA MET A 177 -1.88 -10.00 5.25
C MET A 177 -3.25 -10.63 4.99
N ASN A 178 -3.29 -11.97 4.89
CA ASN A 178 -4.54 -12.69 4.98
C ASN A 178 -5.02 -12.83 6.44
N PRO A 179 -6.34 -13.00 6.71
CA PRO A 179 -6.87 -13.09 8.07
C PRO A 179 -6.21 -14.18 8.94
N GLY A 180 -5.80 -15.29 8.36
CA GLY A 180 -5.09 -16.35 9.09
C GLY A 180 -3.76 -15.92 9.74
N MET A 181 -3.19 -14.79 9.31
CA MET A 181 -1.99 -14.24 9.97
C MET A 181 -2.30 -13.55 11.31
N LEU A 182 -3.54 -13.11 11.54
CA LEU A 182 -3.93 -12.47 12.82
C LEU A 182 -3.80 -13.42 14.00
N ASP A 183 -4.03 -14.71 13.79
CA ASP A 183 -3.88 -15.73 14.82
C ASP A 183 -2.40 -16.02 15.14
N CYS A 184 -1.49 -15.60 14.27
CA CYS A 184 -0.06 -15.79 14.44
C CYS A 184 0.58 -14.63 15.20
N ARG A 185 0.41 -14.61 16.55
CA ARG A 185 0.89 -13.53 17.44
C ARG A 185 2.39 -13.28 17.36
N GLU A 186 3.18 -14.31 17.09
CA GLU A 186 4.64 -14.19 16.95
C GLU A 186 4.97 -13.33 15.72
N LEU A 187 4.35 -13.59 14.56
CA LEU A 187 4.60 -12.87 13.31
C LEU A 187 4.08 -11.43 13.38
N THR A 188 2.81 -11.26 13.78
CA THR A 188 2.20 -9.92 13.91
C THR A 188 2.89 -9.06 14.97
N GLY A 189 3.29 -9.67 16.06
CA GLY A 189 4.07 -9.00 17.12
C GLY A 189 5.46 -8.58 16.64
N TYR A 190 6.12 -9.42 15.83
CA TYR A 190 7.41 -9.07 15.24
C TYR A 190 7.29 -7.89 14.28
N ILE A 191 6.32 -7.94 13.35
CA ILE A 191 6.10 -6.85 12.39
C ILE A 191 5.85 -5.54 13.14
N LYS A 192 4.93 -5.54 14.10
CA LYS A 192 4.57 -4.34 14.87
C LYS A 192 5.75 -3.75 15.66
N LYS A 193 6.63 -4.58 16.20
CA LYS A 193 7.72 -4.15 17.11
C LYS A 193 9.01 -3.79 16.38
N ASN A 194 9.31 -4.49 15.28
CA ASN A 194 10.64 -4.46 14.66
C ASN A 194 10.65 -3.90 13.22
N MET A 195 9.47 -3.64 12.63
CA MET A 195 9.40 -3.14 11.27
C MET A 195 8.71 -1.77 11.23
N THR A 196 9.23 -0.91 10.35
CA THR A 196 8.61 0.38 10.04
C THR A 196 7.88 0.24 8.70
N CYS A 197 6.74 -0.43 8.74
CA CYS A 197 5.89 -0.63 7.55
C CYS A 197 4.42 -0.45 7.92
N SER A 198 3.61 -0.08 6.95
CA SER A 198 2.16 -0.15 7.07
C SER A 198 1.69 -1.60 6.90
N VAL A 199 0.58 -1.93 7.53
CA VAL A 199 -0.01 -3.27 7.45
C VAL A 199 -1.45 -3.15 7.02
N GLU A 200 -1.83 -3.93 6.02
CA GLU A 200 -3.18 -4.02 5.49
C GLU A 200 -3.72 -5.43 5.63
N LEU A 201 -4.93 -5.56 6.15
CA LEU A 201 -5.64 -6.82 6.22
C LEU A 201 -6.52 -6.97 4.98
N VAL A 202 -6.23 -7.97 4.15
CA VAL A 202 -7.04 -8.29 2.97
C VAL A 202 -8.20 -9.17 3.39
N GLU A 203 -9.42 -8.82 2.97
CA GLU A 203 -10.64 -9.57 3.28
C GLU A 203 -10.57 -11.01 2.75
N GLU A 204 -11.15 -11.97 3.51
CA GLU A 204 -11.12 -13.40 3.18
C GLU A 204 -11.73 -13.71 1.81
N GLU A 205 -12.77 -12.98 1.43
CA GLU A 205 -13.49 -13.13 0.15
C GLU A 205 -12.59 -12.93 -1.07
N ARG A 206 -11.55 -12.08 -0.92
CA ARG A 206 -10.57 -11.81 -1.99
C ARG A 206 -9.72 -13.03 -2.36
N TYR A 207 -9.65 -14.01 -1.46
CA TYR A 207 -8.91 -15.25 -1.67
C TYR A 207 -9.77 -16.38 -2.27
N ALA A 208 -11.02 -16.10 -2.68
CA ALA A 208 -11.85 -17.09 -3.34
C ALA A 208 -11.18 -17.60 -4.64
N PRO A 209 -11.05 -18.93 -4.86
CA PRO A 209 -10.26 -19.47 -5.97
C PRO A 209 -10.65 -18.94 -7.36
N GLY A 210 -11.95 -18.65 -7.57
CA GLY A 210 -12.44 -18.07 -8.82
C GLY A 210 -11.94 -16.63 -9.03
N LEU A 211 -11.95 -15.80 -8.00
CA LEU A 211 -11.45 -14.41 -8.06
C LEU A 211 -9.94 -14.39 -8.27
N VAL A 212 -9.21 -15.27 -7.58
CA VAL A 212 -7.76 -15.42 -7.73
C VAL A 212 -7.39 -15.76 -9.19
N ALA A 213 -8.09 -16.73 -9.80
CA ALA A 213 -7.84 -17.10 -11.19
C ALA A 213 -8.11 -15.93 -12.16
N ILE A 214 -9.25 -15.24 -12.00
CA ILE A 214 -9.62 -14.08 -12.82
C ILE A 214 -8.58 -12.95 -12.69
N SER A 215 -8.14 -12.65 -11.47
CA SER A 215 -7.15 -11.59 -11.24
C SER A 215 -5.83 -11.89 -11.95
N LEU A 216 -5.34 -13.13 -11.86
CA LEU A 216 -4.10 -13.57 -12.53
C LEU A 216 -4.26 -13.61 -14.05
N GLU A 217 -5.40 -14.09 -14.57
CA GLU A 217 -5.68 -14.10 -16.01
C GLU A 217 -5.76 -12.68 -16.60
N ASN A 218 -6.39 -11.77 -15.91
CA ASN A 218 -6.48 -10.37 -16.34
C ASN A 218 -5.11 -9.70 -16.44
N GLN A 219 -4.21 -10.00 -15.51
CA GLN A 219 -2.89 -9.39 -15.46
C GLN A 219 -1.88 -10.04 -16.41
N PHE A 220 -1.84 -11.38 -16.43
CA PHE A 220 -0.77 -12.15 -17.09
C PHE A 220 -1.25 -12.99 -18.28
N GLY A 221 -2.57 -12.99 -18.56
CA GLY A 221 -3.17 -13.81 -19.61
C GLY A 221 -3.54 -15.23 -19.16
N ARG A 222 -4.20 -15.98 -20.03
CA ARG A 222 -4.74 -17.33 -19.71
C ARG A 222 -3.66 -18.35 -19.29
N ASN A 223 -2.44 -18.20 -19.79
CA ASN A 223 -1.32 -19.10 -19.50
C ASN A 223 -0.40 -18.52 -18.43
N TRP A 224 -0.96 -17.80 -17.45
CA TRP A 224 -0.19 -17.11 -16.41
C TRP A 224 0.76 -18.03 -15.64
N ASP A 225 0.42 -19.28 -15.43
CA ASP A 225 1.25 -20.28 -14.74
C ASP A 225 2.55 -20.61 -15.52
N GLU A 226 2.47 -20.63 -16.84
CA GLU A 226 3.64 -20.86 -17.69
C GLU A 226 4.54 -19.63 -17.81
N THR A 227 3.92 -18.45 -17.87
CA THR A 227 4.61 -17.16 -18.10
C THR A 227 5.22 -16.56 -16.84
N THR A 228 4.65 -16.84 -15.66
CA THR A 228 5.05 -16.25 -14.38
C THR A 228 5.75 -17.22 -13.43
N SER A 229 5.76 -18.51 -13.74
CA SER A 229 6.23 -19.57 -12.83
C SER A 229 5.42 -19.67 -11.52
N ILE A 230 4.20 -19.14 -11.48
CA ILE A 230 3.29 -19.29 -10.35
C ILE A 230 2.59 -20.64 -10.47
N ASP A 231 2.76 -21.52 -9.47
CA ASP A 231 2.07 -22.82 -9.45
C ASP A 231 0.56 -22.63 -9.23
N LYS A 232 -0.26 -23.25 -10.12
CA LYS A 232 -1.73 -23.29 -9.99
C LYS A 232 -2.22 -23.89 -8.67
N LYS A 233 -1.43 -24.73 -8.02
CA LYS A 233 -1.75 -25.36 -6.74
C LYS A 233 -1.06 -24.71 -5.55
N GLY A 234 -0.07 -23.86 -5.82
CA GLY A 234 0.74 -23.17 -4.81
C GLY A 234 0.00 -22.03 -4.08
N LEU A 235 0.51 -21.64 -2.92
CA LEU A 235 -0.05 -20.56 -2.12
C LEU A 235 0.32 -19.18 -2.66
N VAL A 236 1.40 -19.07 -3.44
CA VAL A 236 1.84 -17.80 -4.06
C VAL A 236 0.77 -17.16 -4.91
N ARG A 237 -0.08 -17.95 -5.59
CA ARG A 237 -1.19 -17.43 -6.38
C ARG A 237 -2.15 -16.54 -5.57
N PHE A 238 -2.39 -16.89 -4.31
CA PHE A 238 -3.25 -16.10 -3.41
C PHE A 238 -2.56 -14.78 -3.02
N ALA A 239 -1.29 -14.84 -2.68
CA ALA A 239 -0.52 -13.65 -2.35
C ALA A 239 -0.43 -12.69 -3.56
N MET A 240 -0.17 -13.21 -4.76
CA MET A 240 -0.11 -12.41 -5.98
C MET A 240 -1.47 -11.80 -6.33
N ALA A 241 -2.55 -12.58 -6.28
CA ALA A 241 -3.88 -12.07 -6.59
C ALA A 241 -4.33 -10.98 -5.61
N ALA A 242 -4.07 -11.15 -4.31
CA ALA A 242 -4.36 -10.13 -3.31
C ALA A 242 -3.56 -8.84 -3.57
N LEU A 243 -2.29 -8.95 -3.95
CA LEU A 243 -1.47 -7.80 -4.35
C LEU A 243 -2.04 -7.09 -5.57
N LEU A 244 -2.38 -7.82 -6.63
CA LEU A 244 -2.95 -7.24 -7.85
C LEU A 244 -4.26 -6.51 -7.56
N GLU A 245 -5.15 -7.10 -6.78
CA GLU A 245 -6.41 -6.48 -6.39
C GLU A 245 -6.18 -5.21 -5.57
N TYR A 246 -5.25 -5.24 -4.62
CA TYR A 246 -4.86 -4.07 -3.85
C TYR A 246 -4.30 -2.96 -4.75
N LEU A 247 -3.44 -3.29 -5.70
CA LEU A 247 -2.91 -2.33 -6.66
C LEU A 247 -4.00 -1.78 -7.59
N HIS A 248 -4.98 -2.58 -8.00
CA HIS A 248 -6.12 -2.10 -8.78
C HIS A 248 -6.98 -1.10 -8.01
N THR A 249 -7.18 -1.31 -6.72
CA THR A 249 -7.99 -0.41 -5.89
C THR A 249 -7.24 0.87 -5.50
N THR A 250 -5.93 0.82 -5.35
CA THR A 250 -5.10 1.98 -4.96
C THR A 250 -4.52 2.73 -6.15
N GLN A 251 -4.11 2.02 -7.20
CA GLN A 251 -3.47 2.57 -8.40
C GLN A 251 -4.39 2.40 -9.61
N ILE A 252 -5.36 3.30 -9.80
CA ILE A 252 -6.33 3.22 -10.91
C ILE A 252 -5.64 3.15 -12.28
N LYS A 253 -4.39 3.64 -12.40
CA LYS A 253 -3.54 3.52 -13.58
C LYS A 253 -2.12 3.15 -13.15
N GLY A 254 -1.65 1.97 -13.48
CA GLY A 254 -0.25 1.58 -13.16
C GLY A 254 -0.01 0.11 -12.85
N VAL A 255 -1.05 -0.67 -12.53
CA VAL A 255 -0.94 -2.13 -12.33
C VAL A 255 -0.40 -2.83 -13.59
N GLU A 256 -0.70 -2.30 -14.77
CA GLU A 256 -0.18 -2.75 -16.06
C GLU A 256 1.36 -2.75 -16.15
N ARG A 257 2.04 -2.02 -15.25
CA ARG A 257 3.51 -2.00 -15.19
C ARG A 257 4.09 -3.26 -14.57
N LEU A 258 3.36 -3.95 -13.70
CA LEU A 258 3.82 -5.17 -13.05
C LEU A 258 3.83 -6.34 -14.04
N LYS A 259 4.89 -6.46 -14.82
CA LYS A 259 5.01 -7.44 -15.93
C LYS A 259 6.02 -8.53 -15.65
N THR A 260 7.01 -8.26 -14.81
CA THR A 260 8.12 -9.19 -14.55
C THR A 260 7.89 -9.90 -13.23
N VAL A 261 7.73 -11.23 -13.31
CA VAL A 261 7.64 -12.08 -12.13
C VAL A 261 8.86 -12.97 -12.05
N ILE A 262 9.59 -12.92 -10.94
CA ILE A 262 10.82 -13.69 -10.69
C ILE A 262 10.55 -14.63 -9.52
N SER A 263 10.51 -15.93 -9.80
CA SER A 263 10.48 -16.95 -8.77
C SER A 263 11.88 -17.19 -8.22
N TYR A 264 12.01 -17.27 -6.92
CA TYR A 264 13.28 -17.59 -6.26
C TYR A 264 13.07 -18.61 -5.15
N ASN A 265 14.15 -19.32 -4.80
CA ASN A 265 14.18 -20.27 -3.70
C ASN A 265 15.15 -19.75 -2.63
N GLU A 266 14.76 -19.83 -1.35
CA GLU A 266 15.62 -19.54 -0.20
C GLU A 266 17.02 -20.18 -0.30
N ALA A 267 17.10 -21.40 -0.81
CA ALA A 267 18.35 -22.16 -0.94
C ALA A 267 19.37 -21.53 -1.90
N GLN A 268 18.96 -20.60 -2.74
CA GLN A 268 19.86 -19.86 -3.64
C GLN A 268 20.69 -18.80 -2.92
N TYR A 269 20.28 -18.43 -1.70
CA TYR A 269 21.01 -17.49 -0.85
C TYR A 269 21.63 -18.29 0.29
N MET A 270 22.96 -18.45 0.28
CA MET A 270 23.66 -19.17 1.35
C MET A 270 23.27 -18.58 2.72
N PRO A 271 22.79 -19.41 3.66
CA PRO A 271 22.68 -18.97 5.04
C PRO A 271 24.12 -18.66 5.50
N VAL A 272 24.37 -17.42 5.93
CA VAL A 272 25.62 -17.09 6.61
C VAL A 272 25.60 -17.88 7.90
N SER A 273 26.32 -19.01 7.91
CA SER A 273 26.52 -19.80 9.09
C SER A 273 27.34 -18.98 10.08
N TYR A 274 26.75 -18.66 11.25
CA TYR A 274 27.43 -17.98 12.36
C TYR A 274 28.64 -18.76 12.91
N THR A 275 28.96 -19.92 12.38
CA THR A 275 30.07 -20.79 12.84
C THR A 275 31.47 -20.30 12.40
N HIS A 276 31.56 -19.21 11.64
CA HIS A 276 32.87 -18.68 11.15
C HIS A 276 33.26 -17.30 11.70
N LEU A 277 32.57 -16.78 12.71
CA LEU A 277 32.98 -15.58 13.44
C LEU A 277 33.76 -15.93 14.72
N THR A 278 34.74 -16.82 14.64
CA THR A 278 35.79 -16.87 15.65
C THR A 278 36.86 -15.86 15.24
N LEU A 279 36.93 -14.75 15.96
CA LEU A 279 38.08 -13.84 15.89
C LEU A 279 39.35 -14.64 16.17
N PRO A 280 40.46 -14.45 15.42
CA PRO A 280 41.73 -15.05 15.76
C PRO A 280 42.17 -14.53 17.14
N THR A 281 42.22 -15.39 18.12
CA THR A 281 42.86 -15.11 19.38
C THR A 281 44.36 -14.94 19.12
N ASN A 282 44.84 -13.72 19.16
CA ASN A 282 46.28 -13.43 19.24
C ASN A 282 46.76 -13.92 20.58
N SER A 283 47.44 -15.07 20.57
CA SER A 283 48.29 -15.46 21.68
C SER A 283 49.62 -14.69 21.54
N PHE A 284 49.79 -13.67 22.35
CA PHE A 284 51.10 -13.13 22.63
C PHE A 284 51.74 -14.03 23.71
N VAL A 285 52.87 -14.67 23.36
CA VAL A 285 53.88 -15.14 24.27
C VAL A 285 54.95 -14.09 24.36
#